data_1ec50b55283e510f8c8f3cc2f4b8f098
#
_entry.id   1ec50b55283e510f8c8f3cc2f4b8f098
#
_cell.length_a   1.000
_cell.length_b   1.000
_cell.length_c   1.000
_cell.angle_alpha   90.00
_cell.angle_beta   90.00
_cell.angle_gamma   90.00
#
_symmetry.space_group_name_H-M   'P 1'
#
loop_
_entity.id
_entity.type
_entity.pdbx_description
1 polymer ?
#
loop_
_entity_poly.entity_id
_entity_poly.type
_entity_poly.pdbx_seq_one_letter_code
_entity_poly.pdbx_strand_id
1 'polypeptide(L)' 'MTKKNYHVVPQGNGWAVKLSGAERASSRHSTQGDAIDAGKQLAQSRRTELVIHRPNGQIRDSDSYG' A
#
# COMPACT_ATOMS: atom_id res chain seq x y z
N MET A 1 -4.98 20.57 -2.06
CA MET A 1 -5.21 19.31 -2.79
C MET A 1 -5.08 18.12 -1.85
N THR A 2 -5.93 17.13 -2.02
CA THR A 2 -5.87 15.94 -1.19
C THR A 2 -4.70 15.04 -1.62
N LYS A 3 -3.87 14.62 -0.66
CA LYS A 3 -2.79 13.69 -0.95
C LYS A 3 -3.37 12.31 -1.21
N LYS A 4 -2.81 11.59 -2.17
CA LYS A 4 -3.20 10.22 -2.44
C LYS A 4 -2.48 9.27 -1.50
N ASN A 5 -3.19 8.26 -1.03
CA ASN A 5 -2.64 7.28 -0.11
C ASN A 5 -2.12 6.07 -0.86
N TYR A 6 -1.14 5.38 -0.26
CA TYR A 6 -0.70 4.09 -0.76
C TYR A 6 -1.51 2.98 -0.11
N HIS A 7 -1.78 1.93 -0.86
CA HIS A 7 -2.52 0.76 -0.38
C HIS A 7 -1.71 -0.50 -0.60
N VAL A 8 -1.64 -1.34 0.43
CA VAL A 8 -1.09 -2.69 0.32
C VAL A 8 -2.27 -3.63 0.10
N VAL A 9 -2.34 -4.25 -1.08
CA VAL A 9 -3.50 -5.05 -1.49
C VAL A 9 -3.04 -6.41 -1.99
N PRO A 10 -3.89 -7.46 -1.83
CA PRO A 10 -3.59 -8.75 -2.45
C PRO A 10 -3.71 -8.64 -3.96
N GLN A 11 -2.80 -9.29 -4.68
CA GLN A 11 -2.81 -9.30 -6.14
C GLN A 11 -2.24 -10.61 -6.66
N GLY A 12 -3.06 -11.38 -7.34
CA GLY A 12 -2.63 -12.69 -7.83
C GLY A 12 -2.19 -13.59 -6.69
N ASN A 13 -0.99 -14.15 -6.80
CA ASN A 13 -0.42 -15.02 -5.77
C ASN A 13 0.41 -14.25 -4.73
N GLY A 14 0.37 -12.93 -4.76
CA GLY A 14 1.19 -12.12 -3.87
C GLY A 14 0.49 -10.86 -3.44
N TRP A 15 1.27 -9.80 -3.29
CA TRP A 15 0.79 -8.51 -2.79
C TRP A 15 1.35 -7.39 -3.64
N ALA A 16 0.66 -6.25 -3.62
CA ALA A 16 1.09 -5.08 -4.37
C ALA A 16 0.91 -3.82 -3.54
N VAL A 17 1.76 -2.83 -3.81
CA VAL A 17 1.59 -1.48 -3.28
C VAL A 17 1.05 -0.63 -4.41
N LYS A 18 -0.09 0.00 -4.19
CA LYS A 18 -0.75 0.84 -5.21
C LYS A 18 -1.03 2.22 -4.66
N LEU A 19 -0.79 3.23 -5.48
CA LEU A 19 -1.24 4.57 -5.18
C LEU A 19 -2.73 4.68 -5.48
N SER A 20 -3.48 5.36 -4.60
CA SER A 20 -4.92 5.54 -4.77
C SER A 20 -5.22 6.16 -6.14
N GLY A 21 -6.13 5.54 -6.89
CA GLY A 21 -6.48 6.00 -8.23
C GLY A 21 -5.54 5.57 -9.34
N ALA A 22 -4.41 4.92 -9.03
CA ALA A 22 -3.48 4.44 -10.05
C ALA A 22 -3.95 3.11 -10.63
N GLU A 23 -3.76 2.93 -11.95
CA GLU A 23 -4.13 1.68 -12.62
C GLU A 23 -3.09 0.59 -12.37
N ARG A 24 -1.83 0.97 -12.19
CA ARG A 24 -0.74 0.02 -12.02
C ARG A 24 -0.20 0.07 -10.61
N ALA A 25 0.31 -1.07 -10.14
CA ALA A 25 0.99 -1.14 -8.87
C ALA A 25 2.32 -0.39 -8.92
N SER A 26 2.64 0.30 -7.83
CA SER A 26 3.96 0.93 -7.66
C SER A 26 5.04 -0.14 -7.49
N SER A 27 4.70 -1.24 -6.82
CA SER A 27 5.60 -2.38 -6.65
C SER A 27 4.77 -3.64 -6.37
N ARG A 28 5.38 -4.80 -6.62
CA ARG A 28 4.77 -6.11 -6.38
C ARG A 28 5.70 -6.94 -5.52
N HIS A 29 5.12 -7.74 -4.64
CA HIS A 29 5.87 -8.54 -3.66
C HIS A 29 5.21 -9.89 -3.47
N SER A 30 5.97 -10.88 -3.04
CA SER A 30 5.45 -12.22 -2.81
C SER A 30 4.76 -12.36 -1.45
N THR A 31 5.05 -11.47 -0.49
CA THR A 31 4.43 -11.52 0.84
C THR A 31 3.86 -10.16 1.23
N GLN A 32 2.89 -10.20 2.16
CA GLN A 32 2.32 -8.97 2.71
C GLN A 32 3.38 -8.14 3.46
N GLY A 33 4.26 -8.81 4.21
CA GLY A 33 5.30 -8.13 4.96
C GLY A 33 6.23 -7.32 4.07
N ASP A 34 6.67 -7.90 2.95
CA ASP A 34 7.52 -7.20 1.99
C ASP A 34 6.78 -6.01 1.38
N ALA A 35 5.50 -6.19 1.04
CA ALA A 35 4.69 -5.10 0.50
C ALA A 35 4.50 -3.98 1.52
N ILE A 36 4.30 -4.33 2.78
CA ILE A 36 4.17 -3.34 3.85
C ILE A 36 5.44 -2.52 3.98
N ASP A 37 6.61 -3.17 3.97
CA ASP A 37 7.89 -2.47 4.07
C ASP A 37 8.09 -1.49 2.91
N ALA A 38 7.81 -1.93 1.70
CA ALA A 38 7.92 -1.08 0.51
C ALA A 38 6.91 0.08 0.58
N GLY A 39 5.67 -0.20 1.00
CA GLY A 39 4.64 0.81 1.13
C GLY A 39 4.99 1.85 2.18
N LYS A 40 5.58 1.43 3.30
CA LYS A 40 6.03 2.36 4.35
C LYS A 40 7.06 3.35 3.80
N GLN A 41 8.03 2.85 3.06
CA GLN A 41 9.06 3.72 2.47
C GLN A 41 8.46 4.74 1.51
N LEU A 42 7.54 4.30 0.67
CA LEU A 42 6.87 5.20 -0.28
C LEU A 42 6.01 6.24 0.44
N ALA A 43 5.22 5.79 1.42
CA ALA A 43 4.35 6.69 2.17
C ALA A 43 5.16 7.70 2.98
N GLN A 44 6.27 7.28 3.58
CA GLN A 44 7.16 8.16 4.33
C GLN A 44 7.78 9.22 3.43
N SER A 45 8.28 8.81 2.25
CA SER A 45 8.93 9.75 1.34
C SER A 45 7.96 10.77 0.77
N ARG A 46 6.68 10.43 0.66
CA ARG A 46 5.65 11.33 0.16
C ARG A 46 4.80 11.96 1.26
N ARG A 47 5.06 11.61 2.52
CA ARG A 47 4.33 12.11 3.68
C ARG A 47 2.83 11.92 3.53
N THR A 48 2.44 10.70 3.22
CA THR A 48 1.04 10.32 3.04
C THR A 48 0.71 9.13 3.91
N GLU A 49 -0.49 8.57 3.76
CA GLU A 49 -0.92 7.43 4.55
C GLU A 49 -0.67 6.14 3.81
N LEU A 50 -0.42 5.08 4.57
CA LEU A 50 -0.36 3.71 4.08
C LEU A 50 -1.56 2.95 4.64
N VAL A 51 -2.39 2.41 3.76
CA VAL A 51 -3.55 1.60 4.12
C VAL A 51 -3.22 0.14 3.80
N ILE A 52 -3.29 -0.72 4.82
CA ILE A 52 -2.95 -2.14 4.68
C ILE A 52 -4.24 -2.95 4.64
N HIS A 53 -4.43 -3.72 3.58
CA HIS A 53 -5.61 -4.54 3.39
C HIS A 53 -5.34 -6.00 3.76
N ARG A 54 -6.39 -6.70 4.21
CA ARG A 54 -6.34 -8.13 4.49
C ARG A 54 -6.47 -8.92 3.19
N PRO A 55 -6.16 -10.22 3.18
CA PRO A 55 -6.34 -11.05 1.98
C PRO A 55 -7.74 -11.00 1.38
N ASN A 56 -8.78 -10.76 2.20
CA ASN A 56 -10.16 -10.64 1.73
C ASN A 56 -10.50 -9.23 1.23
N GLY A 57 -9.53 -8.31 1.18
CA GLY A 57 -9.73 -6.94 0.71
C GLY A 57 -10.14 -5.94 1.77
N GLN A 58 -10.50 -6.39 2.97
CA GLN A 58 -10.86 -5.47 4.06
C GLN A 58 -9.63 -4.76 4.60
N ILE A 59 -9.82 -3.56 5.15
CA ILE A 59 -8.72 -2.81 5.75
C ILE A 59 -8.28 -3.48 7.04
N ARG A 60 -6.99 -3.78 7.14
CA ARG A 60 -6.37 -4.35 8.34
C ARG A 60 -5.85 -3.25 9.26
N ASP A 61 -5.18 -2.25 8.68
CA ASP A 61 -4.51 -1.20 9.45
C ASP A 61 -4.23 -0.01 8.55
N SER A 62 -3.93 1.12 9.15
CA SER A 62 -3.50 2.30 8.41
C SER A 62 -2.51 3.10 9.25
N ASP A 63 -1.45 3.57 8.61
CA ASP A 63 -0.43 4.40 9.24
C ASP A 63 -0.32 5.73 8.52
N SER A 64 -0.15 6.80 9.28
CA SER A 64 -0.01 8.14 8.74
C SER A 64 1.43 8.60 8.88
N TYR A 65 1.99 9.15 7.80
CA TYR A 65 3.36 9.66 7.77
C TYR A 65 3.40 11.13 7.36
N GLY A 66 2.23 11.78 7.42
CA GLY A 66 2.09 13.18 7.06
C GLY A 66 2.49 14.18 8.13
#